data_e48c01dc4da22b0aa0a4df4f212b2232
#
_entry.id   e48c01dc4da22b0aa0a4df4f212b2232
#
_cell.length_a   1.000
_cell.length_b   1.000
_cell.length_c   1.000
_cell.angle_alpha   90.00
_cell.angle_beta   90.00
_cell.angle_gamma   90.00
#
_symmetry.space_group_name_H-M   'P 1'
#
loop_
_entity.id
_entity.type
_entity.pdbx_description
1 polymer ?
#
loop_
_entity_poly.entity_id
_entity_poly.type
_entity_poly.pdbx_seq_one_letter_code
_entity_poly.pdbx_strand_id
1 'polypeptide(L)'
;MFYSNFSKSTDKYYLNPNDYIDVTERAASIFEKPVIHRLYRVVYLKSVAVNAYCYPISLGTEGGYIESENNLSQAGNCVVLDGARVFGNANVSGDACVCDEAVISDNAVIKNNALVCGEAAVSDSARVIMNAIVEGDACVAGKAVICDHAHVFDRATVGGGAFVSGCATVGDSAVVIDNGIVTDNACVGGHATISGSAVIKDGAGVFGNANVSGFAKLEKHARAFDACCITDAARVSNRAMIIGGATIGGKACIFDNARVGGRAFISGNSYVGTNAQVKGDARLDGKQQKFYQNVIINGAEIEYKSGNAESNAENFDENQDDATSEPNV
;
A
#
# COMPACT_ATOMS: atom_id res chain seq x y z
N MET A 1 21.22 9.49 43.28
CA MET A 1 20.05 9.27 44.15
C MET A 1 18.79 9.63 43.38
N PHE A 2 18.38 8.77 42.42
CA PHE A 2 17.13 8.89 41.68
C PHE A 2 16.60 7.46 41.48
N TYR A 3 16.14 6.82 42.56
CA TYR A 3 15.36 5.62 42.53
C TYR A 3 14.04 5.94 43.21
N SER A 4 13.07 6.41 42.46
CA SER A 4 11.68 6.42 42.91
C SER A 4 10.70 6.62 41.78
N ASN A 5 10.61 5.66 40.89
CA ASN A 5 9.32 5.32 40.28
C ASN A 5 9.28 3.79 40.16
N PHE A 6 9.05 3.14 41.32
CA PHE A 6 8.62 1.76 41.30
C PHE A 6 7.34 1.68 40.45
N SER A 7 7.35 0.82 39.47
CA SER A 7 6.17 0.46 38.70
C SER A 7 4.99 0.28 39.66
N LYS A 8 3.87 0.93 39.38
CA LYS A 8 2.65 0.66 40.14
C LYS A 8 2.30 -0.81 39.91
N SER A 9 1.76 -1.49 40.89
CA SER A 9 1.37 -2.91 40.78
C SER A 9 0.42 -3.23 39.62
N THR A 10 -0.08 -2.20 38.93
CA THR A 10 -0.97 -2.25 37.80
C THR A 10 -0.26 -2.13 36.45
N ASP A 11 1.04 -1.78 36.42
CA ASP A 11 1.76 -1.55 35.18
C ASP A 11 1.91 -2.85 34.37
N LYS A 12 1.86 -2.72 33.05
CA LYS A 12 2.01 -3.83 32.12
C LYS A 12 3.49 -4.23 31.95
N TYR A 13 4.37 -3.25 31.97
CA TYR A 13 5.81 -3.39 31.77
C TYR A 13 6.58 -2.28 32.50
N TYR A 14 7.89 -2.45 32.61
CA TYR A 14 8.84 -1.38 32.96
C TYR A 14 10.00 -1.35 31.98
N LEU A 15 10.76 -0.23 31.97
CA LEU A 15 11.97 -0.07 31.17
C LEU A 15 13.18 -0.44 32.02
N ASN A 16 13.99 -1.40 31.54
CA ASN A 16 15.20 -1.80 32.26
C ASN A 16 16.34 -0.77 32.05
N PRO A 17 16.73 -0.01 33.08
CA PRO A 17 17.75 1.05 32.92
C PRO A 17 19.16 0.50 32.68
N ASN A 18 19.38 -0.80 32.91
CA ASN A 18 20.69 -1.44 32.78
C ASN A 18 20.82 -2.19 31.44
N ASP A 19 19.76 -2.30 30.67
CA ASP A 19 19.75 -2.93 29.34
C ASP A 19 19.19 -1.92 28.32
N TYR A 20 20.09 -1.31 27.55
CA TYR A 20 19.75 -0.30 26.57
C TYR A 20 20.65 -0.39 25.33
N ILE A 21 20.13 0.15 24.23
CA ILE A 21 20.88 0.36 22.99
C ILE A 21 20.81 1.83 22.60
N ASP A 22 21.86 2.32 21.94
CA ASP A 22 21.87 3.67 21.38
C ASP A 22 21.69 3.54 19.84
N VAL A 23 20.64 4.16 19.31
CA VAL A 23 20.30 4.20 17.88
C VAL A 23 20.64 5.60 17.36
N THR A 24 21.43 5.67 16.31
CA THR A 24 21.78 6.93 15.68
C THR A 24 20.87 7.19 14.49
N GLU A 25 20.07 8.22 14.58
CA GLU A 25 19.28 8.69 13.46
C GLU A 25 20.18 9.48 12.49
N ARG A 26 20.03 9.19 11.19
CA ARG A 26 20.83 9.85 10.16
C ARG A 26 20.40 11.32 10.06
N ALA A 27 21.36 12.24 10.23
CA ALA A 27 21.10 13.66 10.05
C ALA A 27 20.50 13.96 8.66
N ALA A 28 19.48 14.79 8.61
CA ALA A 28 18.82 15.18 7.37
C ALA A 28 19.74 15.99 6.43
N SER A 29 20.80 16.59 6.98
CA SER A 29 21.82 17.31 6.22
C SER A 29 23.23 17.10 6.80
N ILE A 30 24.27 17.36 6.00
CA ILE A 30 25.68 17.30 6.42
C ILE A 30 26.05 18.36 7.50
N PHE A 31 25.17 19.32 7.74
CA PHE A 31 25.35 20.40 8.74
C PHE A 31 24.67 20.09 10.07
N GLU A 32 23.84 19.07 10.12
CA GLU A 32 23.14 18.66 11.34
C GLU A 32 23.93 17.54 12.05
N LYS A 33 23.95 17.59 13.36
CA LYS A 33 24.50 16.49 14.15
C LYS A 33 23.48 15.34 14.15
N PRO A 34 23.94 14.10 14.04
CA PRO A 34 23.05 12.95 14.18
C PRO A 34 22.42 12.97 15.57
N VAL A 35 21.14 12.66 15.63
CA VAL A 35 20.42 12.47 16.90
C VAL A 35 20.69 11.05 17.38
N ILE A 36 21.02 10.90 18.66
CA ILE A 36 21.20 9.60 19.30
C ILE A 36 20.01 9.37 20.20
N HIS A 37 19.26 8.32 19.92
CA HIS A 37 18.15 7.84 20.73
C HIS A 37 18.63 6.71 21.62
N ARG A 38 18.43 6.83 22.93
CA ARG A 38 18.69 5.73 23.86
C ARG A 38 17.42 4.97 24.12
N LEU A 39 17.39 3.72 23.73
CA LEU A 39 16.25 2.83 23.83
C LEU A 39 16.50 1.80 24.93
N TYR A 40 15.52 1.60 25.79
CA TYR A 40 15.58 0.70 26.92
C TYR A 40 14.76 -0.55 26.68
N ARG A 41 15.26 -1.69 27.15
CA ARG A 41 14.57 -2.97 27.09
C ARG A 41 13.24 -2.92 27.86
N VAL A 42 12.17 -3.36 27.23
CA VAL A 42 10.86 -3.58 27.86
C VAL A 42 10.90 -4.90 28.63
N VAL A 43 10.46 -4.90 29.89
CA VAL A 43 10.29 -6.12 30.69
C VAL A 43 8.84 -6.20 31.17
N TYR A 44 8.13 -7.25 30.77
CA TYR A 44 6.71 -7.39 31.06
C TYR A 44 6.45 -7.85 32.51
N LEU A 45 5.60 -7.13 33.21
CA LEU A 45 5.24 -7.36 34.63
C LEU A 45 4.01 -8.26 34.82
N LYS A 46 3.36 -8.62 33.71
CA LYS A 46 2.20 -9.53 33.70
C LYS A 46 2.10 -10.26 32.37
N SER A 47 1.37 -11.34 32.36
CA SER A 47 1.03 -12.02 31.11
C SER A 47 0.15 -11.14 30.26
N VAL A 48 0.45 -11.08 28.96
CA VAL A 48 -0.30 -10.31 27.97
C VAL A 48 -0.84 -11.28 26.92
N ALA A 49 -2.16 -11.25 26.73
CA ALA A 49 -2.82 -11.99 25.66
C ALA A 49 -2.68 -11.18 24.36
N VAL A 50 -1.68 -11.52 23.58
CA VAL A 50 -1.43 -10.88 22.29
C VAL A 50 -2.39 -11.38 21.21
N ASN A 51 -2.47 -10.64 20.11
CA ASN A 51 -3.28 -11.03 18.94
C ASN A 51 -2.80 -12.37 18.34
N ALA A 52 -3.57 -12.94 17.41
CA ALA A 52 -3.35 -14.28 16.87
C ALA A 52 -1.98 -14.49 16.17
N TYR A 53 -1.24 -13.43 15.93
CA TYR A 53 0.05 -13.46 15.23
C TYR A 53 1.27 -13.48 16.15
N CYS A 54 1.08 -13.23 17.45
CA CYS A 54 2.17 -13.20 18.43
C CYS A 54 2.00 -14.27 19.52
N TYR A 55 3.10 -14.73 20.09
CA TYR A 55 3.07 -15.69 21.20
C TYR A 55 2.59 -15.03 22.50
N PRO A 56 1.81 -15.76 23.33
CA PRO A 56 1.42 -15.26 24.65
C PRO A 56 2.65 -14.89 25.48
N ILE A 57 2.63 -13.69 26.06
CA ILE A 57 3.73 -13.19 26.88
C ILE A 57 3.50 -13.55 28.33
N SER A 58 4.53 -14.07 28.97
CA SER A 58 4.55 -14.40 30.39
C SER A 58 5.15 -13.27 31.23
N LEU A 59 4.87 -13.27 32.51
CA LEU A 59 5.55 -12.43 33.50
C LEU A 59 7.07 -12.59 33.39
N GLY A 60 7.81 -11.49 33.30
CA GLY A 60 9.26 -11.47 33.24
C GLY A 60 9.82 -11.62 31.81
N THR A 61 8.97 -11.76 30.78
CA THR A 61 9.43 -11.78 29.38
C THR A 61 10.13 -10.45 29.06
N GLU A 62 11.33 -10.55 28.52
CA GLU A 62 12.05 -9.43 27.91
C GLU A 62 11.49 -9.16 26.51
N GLY A 63 11.07 -7.94 26.28
CA GLY A 63 10.54 -7.48 24.99
C GLY A 63 11.59 -6.77 24.15
N GLY A 64 11.15 -5.94 23.20
CA GLY A 64 12.00 -5.08 22.38
C GLY A 64 12.45 -3.81 23.13
N TYR A 65 12.85 -2.81 22.39
CA TYR A 65 13.44 -1.58 22.90
C TYR A 65 12.58 -0.37 22.60
N ILE A 66 12.34 0.48 23.58
CA ILE A 66 11.62 1.74 23.43
C ILE A 66 12.37 2.89 24.07
N GLU A 67 12.23 4.10 23.55
CA GLU A 67 12.92 5.29 24.06
C GLU A 67 12.28 5.79 25.37
N SER A 68 10.96 5.75 25.45
CA SER A 68 10.20 6.19 26.61
C SER A 68 8.87 5.47 26.74
N GLU A 69 8.20 5.63 27.89
CA GLU A 69 6.87 5.05 28.13
C GLU A 69 5.78 5.60 27.18
N ASN A 70 6.03 6.73 26.49
CA ASN A 70 5.12 7.28 25.48
C ASN A 70 5.05 6.41 24.22
N ASN A 71 6.09 5.61 23.96
CA ASN A 71 6.17 4.79 22.76
C ASN A 71 5.31 3.53 22.84
N LEU A 72 4.99 3.05 24.03
CA LEU A 72 4.18 1.82 24.23
C LEU A 72 3.12 2.07 25.31
N SER A 73 1.86 1.93 24.95
CA SER A 73 0.75 2.13 25.89
C SER A 73 0.78 1.10 27.02
N GLN A 74 0.61 1.53 28.27
CA GLN A 74 0.37 0.66 29.41
C GLN A 74 -1.01 -0.02 29.37
N ALA A 75 -1.97 0.57 28.64
CA ALA A 75 -3.30 0.00 28.45
C ALA A 75 -3.35 -0.93 27.23
N GLY A 76 -4.32 -1.86 27.23
CA GLY A 76 -4.49 -2.84 26.16
C GLY A 76 -3.41 -3.92 26.14
N ASN A 77 -3.39 -4.72 25.09
CA ASN A 77 -2.48 -5.86 24.95
C ASN A 77 -1.36 -5.59 23.93
N CYS A 78 -1.12 -4.32 23.59
CA CYS A 78 -0.04 -3.97 22.67
C CYS A 78 1.33 -4.37 23.24
N VAL A 79 2.22 -4.79 22.35
CA VAL A 79 3.54 -5.31 22.73
C VAL A 79 4.61 -4.86 21.72
N VAL A 80 5.84 -4.75 22.23
CA VAL A 80 7.08 -4.59 21.47
C VAL A 80 7.99 -5.73 21.88
N LEU A 81 8.40 -6.58 20.96
CA LEU A 81 9.07 -7.86 21.23
C LEU A 81 10.42 -7.97 20.51
N ASP A 82 11.19 -8.96 20.89
CA ASP A 82 12.43 -9.39 20.24
C ASP A 82 13.46 -8.25 20.11
N GLY A 83 13.91 -7.93 18.89
CA GLY A 83 14.82 -6.84 18.55
C GLY A 83 14.13 -5.55 18.08
N ALA A 84 12.79 -5.51 18.11
CA ALA A 84 12.03 -4.38 17.64
C ALA A 84 12.34 -3.08 18.39
N ARG A 85 12.34 -1.96 17.70
CA ARG A 85 12.75 -0.64 18.19
C ARG A 85 11.65 0.38 17.94
N VAL A 86 11.25 1.10 19.00
CA VAL A 86 10.25 2.18 18.89
C VAL A 86 10.79 3.43 19.57
N PHE A 87 10.92 4.53 18.83
CA PHE A 87 11.53 5.76 19.33
C PHE A 87 10.92 7.03 18.73
N GLY A 88 11.44 8.20 19.16
CA GLY A 88 10.85 9.48 18.82
C GLY A 88 9.46 9.63 19.45
N ASN A 89 8.52 10.17 18.70
CA ASN A 89 7.11 10.29 19.12
C ASN A 89 6.24 9.12 18.63
N ALA A 90 6.86 8.06 18.13
CA ALA A 90 6.13 6.91 17.66
C ALA A 90 5.34 6.23 18.80
N ASN A 91 4.13 5.74 18.49
CA ASN A 91 3.24 5.17 19.51
C ASN A 91 2.65 3.83 19.08
N VAL A 92 2.77 2.85 19.97
CA VAL A 92 2.17 1.51 19.85
C VAL A 92 1.07 1.37 20.89
N SER A 93 -0.18 1.11 20.48
CA SER A 93 -1.34 1.09 21.37
C SER A 93 -2.43 0.11 20.92
N GLY A 94 -3.46 -0.09 21.76
CA GLY A 94 -4.50 -1.11 21.53
C GLY A 94 -3.98 -2.51 21.78
N ASP A 95 -4.13 -3.38 20.81
CA ASP A 95 -3.65 -4.77 20.81
C ASP A 95 -2.59 -5.00 19.71
N ALA A 96 -1.90 -3.93 19.31
CA ALA A 96 -0.90 -3.96 18.26
C ALA A 96 0.36 -4.74 18.69
N CYS A 97 0.98 -5.40 17.74
CA CYS A 97 2.23 -6.13 17.92
C CYS A 97 3.33 -5.57 17.02
N VAL A 98 4.48 -5.25 17.60
CA VAL A 98 5.71 -4.91 16.89
C VAL A 98 6.77 -5.91 17.32
N CYS A 99 7.34 -6.67 16.41
CA CYS A 99 8.28 -7.75 16.74
C CYS A 99 9.40 -7.91 15.72
N ASP A 100 10.21 -8.93 15.93
CA ASP A 100 11.43 -9.23 15.18
C ASP A 100 12.42 -8.04 15.23
N GLU A 101 12.87 -7.53 14.09
CA GLU A 101 13.79 -6.39 13.99
C GLU A 101 13.09 -5.10 13.49
N ALA A 102 11.76 -5.05 13.58
CA ALA A 102 10.97 -3.92 13.09
C ALA A 102 11.36 -2.60 13.76
N VAL A 103 11.34 -1.51 12.98
CA VAL A 103 11.72 -0.16 13.43
C VAL A 103 10.56 0.81 13.26
N ILE A 104 10.11 1.41 14.35
CA ILE A 104 9.04 2.40 14.35
C ILE A 104 9.60 3.71 14.89
N SER A 105 9.54 4.79 14.13
CA SER A 105 10.16 6.06 14.49
C SER A 105 9.29 7.29 14.22
N ASP A 106 9.83 8.44 14.53
CA ASP A 106 9.24 9.75 14.30
C ASP A 106 7.88 9.94 14.99
N ASN A 107 6.80 10.14 14.22
CA ASN A 107 5.42 10.29 14.71
C ASN A 107 4.53 9.13 14.24
N ALA A 108 5.13 7.98 13.93
CA ALA A 108 4.39 6.82 13.43
C ALA A 108 3.42 6.26 14.47
N VAL A 109 2.27 5.76 14.01
CA VAL A 109 1.22 5.22 14.88
C VAL A 109 0.88 3.79 14.48
N ILE A 110 1.10 2.85 15.41
CA ILE A 110 0.72 1.45 15.28
C ILE A 110 -0.41 1.17 16.29
N LYS A 111 -1.61 0.82 15.82
CA LYS A 111 -2.78 0.78 16.69
C LYS A 111 -3.78 -0.32 16.35
N ASN A 112 -4.66 -0.61 17.31
CA ASN A 112 -5.66 -1.67 17.25
C ASN A 112 -4.99 -3.06 17.20
N ASN A 113 -5.29 -3.93 16.26
CA ASN A 113 -4.71 -5.26 16.11
C ASN A 113 -3.60 -5.30 15.04
N ALA A 114 -3.01 -4.15 14.71
CA ALA A 114 -1.99 -4.07 13.67
C ALA A 114 -0.74 -4.87 14.04
N LEU A 115 -0.12 -5.48 13.03
CA LEU A 115 1.13 -6.20 13.15
C LEU A 115 2.21 -5.51 12.30
N VAL A 116 3.37 -5.27 12.92
CA VAL A 116 4.58 -4.84 12.20
C VAL A 116 5.71 -5.77 12.63
N CYS A 117 6.31 -6.50 11.68
CA CYS A 117 7.33 -7.51 11.99
C CYS A 117 8.38 -7.65 10.86
N GLY A 118 9.31 -8.58 11.02
CA GLY A 118 10.46 -8.69 10.13
C GLY A 118 11.45 -7.53 10.33
N GLU A 119 12.01 -7.02 9.26
CA GLU A 119 12.86 -5.81 9.24
C GLU A 119 12.08 -4.56 8.80
N ALA A 120 10.76 -4.61 8.90
CA ALA A 120 9.88 -3.54 8.41
C ALA A 120 10.14 -2.20 9.13
N ALA A 121 10.09 -1.12 8.38
CA ALA A 121 10.26 0.24 8.88
C ALA A 121 8.99 1.07 8.71
N VAL A 122 8.51 1.69 9.80
CA VAL A 122 7.38 2.63 9.77
C VAL A 122 7.82 3.95 10.40
N SER A 123 7.80 5.03 9.64
CA SER A 123 8.35 6.33 10.04
C SER A 123 7.48 7.53 9.66
N ASP A 124 8.01 8.72 9.91
CA ASP A 124 7.34 10.00 9.68
C ASP A 124 5.99 10.11 10.43
N SER A 125 4.89 10.27 9.72
CA SER A 125 3.53 10.32 10.27
C SER A 125 2.66 9.18 9.75
N ALA A 126 3.29 8.07 9.37
CA ALA A 126 2.62 6.90 8.83
C ALA A 126 1.77 6.19 9.90
N ARG A 127 0.70 5.56 9.48
CA ARG A 127 -0.25 4.88 10.36
C ARG A 127 -0.50 3.46 9.89
N VAL A 128 -0.28 2.49 10.77
CA VAL A 128 -0.65 1.08 10.56
C VAL A 128 -1.70 0.74 11.61
N ILE A 129 -2.93 0.54 11.20
CA ILE A 129 -4.08 0.47 12.11
C ILE A 129 -5.05 -0.66 11.76
N MET A 130 -5.99 -0.94 12.67
CA MET A 130 -6.98 -2.01 12.55
C MET A 130 -6.31 -3.39 12.56
N ASN A 131 -6.49 -4.21 11.53
CA ASN A 131 -5.88 -5.53 11.39
C ASN A 131 -4.82 -5.54 10.27
N ALA A 132 -4.24 -4.39 9.96
CA ALA A 132 -3.24 -4.27 8.90
C ALA A 132 -1.93 -4.96 9.30
N ILE A 133 -1.24 -5.51 8.31
CA ILE A 133 0.03 -6.19 8.47
C ILE A 133 1.09 -5.50 7.62
N VAL A 134 2.24 -5.23 8.24
CA VAL A 134 3.44 -4.74 7.54
C VAL A 134 4.59 -5.66 7.94
N GLU A 135 5.20 -6.37 6.98
CA GLU A 135 6.24 -7.35 7.28
C GLU A 135 7.35 -7.41 6.21
N GLY A 136 8.34 -8.26 6.47
CA GLY A 136 9.53 -8.36 5.61
C GLY A 136 10.43 -7.13 5.77
N ASP A 137 10.97 -6.62 4.67
CA ASP A 137 11.79 -5.40 4.58
C ASP A 137 10.93 -4.20 4.11
N ALA A 138 9.63 -4.23 4.35
CA ALA A 138 8.70 -3.21 3.86
C ALA A 138 8.94 -1.84 4.53
N CYS A 139 8.81 -0.78 3.75
CA CYS A 139 8.96 0.60 4.24
C CYS A 139 7.64 1.38 4.10
N VAL A 140 7.14 1.91 5.22
CA VAL A 140 5.93 2.75 5.26
C VAL A 140 6.29 4.11 5.85
N ALA A 141 6.14 5.19 5.08
CA ALA A 141 6.62 6.51 5.48
C ALA A 141 5.67 7.64 5.06
N GLY A 142 6.02 8.89 5.37
CA GLY A 142 5.22 10.06 5.03
C GLY A 142 3.95 10.16 5.87
N LYS A 143 2.81 10.32 5.22
CA LYS A 143 1.48 10.30 5.83
C LYS A 143 0.67 9.08 5.38
N ALA A 144 1.36 8.05 4.95
CA ALA A 144 0.71 6.84 4.45
C ALA A 144 -0.17 6.17 5.52
N VAL A 145 -1.28 5.61 5.09
CA VAL A 145 -2.21 4.88 5.98
C VAL A 145 -2.41 3.47 5.44
N ILE A 146 -2.09 2.49 6.28
CA ILE A 146 -2.34 1.07 6.04
C ILE A 146 -3.41 0.64 7.05
N CYS A 147 -4.56 0.19 6.59
CA CYS A 147 -5.67 -0.13 7.48
C CYS A 147 -6.51 -1.32 7.03
N ASP A 148 -7.56 -1.62 7.79
CA ASP A 148 -8.44 -2.78 7.64
C ASP A 148 -7.66 -4.10 7.73
N HIS A 149 -7.60 -4.90 6.67
CA HIS A 149 -6.83 -6.14 6.55
C HIS A 149 -5.77 -6.02 5.44
N ALA A 150 -5.32 -4.81 5.16
CA ALA A 150 -4.31 -4.57 4.14
C ALA A 150 -2.97 -5.19 4.56
N HIS A 151 -2.24 -5.71 3.59
CA HIS A 151 -0.98 -6.39 3.79
C HIS A 151 0.12 -5.79 2.92
N VAL A 152 1.15 -5.24 3.55
CA VAL A 152 2.36 -4.70 2.89
C VAL A 152 3.53 -5.57 3.28
N PHE A 153 4.23 -6.17 2.32
CA PHE A 153 5.22 -7.20 2.61
C PHE A 153 6.42 -7.19 1.65
N ASP A 154 7.38 -8.08 1.90
CA ASP A 154 8.65 -8.14 1.19
C ASP A 154 9.41 -6.80 1.26
N ARG A 155 9.77 -6.20 0.13
CA ARG A 155 10.48 -4.91 0.02
C ARG A 155 9.59 -3.80 -0.52
N ALA A 156 8.29 -3.91 -0.31
CA ALA A 156 7.35 -2.91 -0.76
C ALA A 156 7.56 -1.57 -0.06
N THR A 157 7.32 -0.49 -0.79
CA THR A 157 7.42 0.88 -0.25
C THR A 157 6.06 1.57 -0.39
N VAL A 158 5.54 2.07 0.74
CA VAL A 158 4.30 2.87 0.75
C VAL A 158 4.61 4.23 1.39
N GLY A 159 4.48 5.32 0.64
CA GLY A 159 4.91 6.64 1.09
C GLY A 159 4.00 7.79 0.68
N GLY A 160 4.41 9.02 1.01
CA GLY A 160 3.61 10.21 0.74
C GLY A 160 2.31 10.22 1.53
N GLY A 161 1.19 10.45 0.89
CA GLY A 161 -0.17 10.34 1.44
C GLY A 161 -0.92 9.10 0.93
N ALA A 162 -0.19 8.05 0.54
CA ALA A 162 -0.79 6.83 -0.01
C ALA A 162 -1.72 6.13 0.97
N PHE A 163 -2.74 5.48 0.44
CA PHE A 163 -3.77 4.80 1.23
C PHE A 163 -3.93 3.35 0.76
N VAL A 164 -3.67 2.40 1.67
CA VAL A 164 -3.82 0.96 1.41
C VAL A 164 -4.80 0.38 2.41
N SER A 165 -5.93 -0.17 1.93
CA SER A 165 -7.03 -0.61 2.80
C SER A 165 -7.78 -1.84 2.27
N GLY A 166 -8.84 -2.24 2.97
CA GLY A 166 -9.59 -3.45 2.63
C GLY A 166 -8.75 -4.70 2.86
N CYS A 167 -8.73 -5.60 1.90
CA CYS A 167 -7.85 -6.77 1.84
C CYS A 167 -6.77 -6.60 0.75
N ALA A 168 -6.38 -5.36 0.46
CA ALA A 168 -5.40 -5.07 -0.56
C ALA A 168 -4.01 -5.56 -0.17
N THR A 169 -3.24 -5.97 -1.17
CA THR A 169 -1.86 -6.43 -0.97
C THR A 169 -0.88 -5.61 -1.79
N VAL A 170 0.23 -5.23 -1.15
CA VAL A 170 1.37 -4.56 -1.80
C VAL A 170 2.63 -5.32 -1.41
N GLY A 171 3.25 -5.97 -2.37
CA GLY A 171 4.38 -6.87 -2.10
C GLY A 171 5.53 -6.76 -3.09
N ASP A 172 6.45 -7.71 -3.02
CA ASP A 172 7.69 -7.75 -3.80
C ASP A 172 8.55 -6.46 -3.61
N SER A 173 8.73 -5.68 -4.65
CA SER A 173 9.41 -4.38 -4.63
C SER A 173 8.51 -3.26 -5.19
N ALA A 174 7.20 -3.42 -5.01
CA ALA A 174 6.22 -2.45 -5.49
C ALA A 174 6.28 -1.13 -4.70
N VAL A 175 5.95 -0.04 -5.36
CA VAL A 175 6.00 1.31 -4.81
C VAL A 175 4.63 1.97 -4.92
N VAL A 176 4.06 2.42 -3.81
CA VAL A 176 2.82 3.20 -3.76
C VAL A 176 3.11 4.53 -3.08
N ILE A 177 3.06 5.61 -3.80
CA ILE A 177 3.49 6.95 -3.32
C ILE A 177 2.50 8.06 -3.71
N ASP A 178 2.83 9.27 -3.29
CA ASP A 178 2.00 10.47 -3.47
C ASP A 178 0.63 10.29 -2.77
N ASN A 179 -0.47 10.27 -3.52
CA ASN A 179 -1.81 9.99 -3.03
C ASN A 179 -2.39 8.73 -3.68
N GLY A 180 -1.54 7.77 -4.04
CA GLY A 180 -1.96 6.50 -4.62
C GLY A 180 -2.86 5.70 -3.67
N ILE A 181 -3.93 5.13 -4.20
CA ILE A 181 -4.93 4.36 -3.44
C ILE A 181 -4.94 2.92 -3.93
N VAL A 182 -4.76 1.98 -3.00
CA VAL A 182 -4.89 0.54 -3.25
C VAL A 182 -5.89 -0.02 -2.24
N THR A 183 -7.04 -0.47 -2.70
CA THR A 183 -8.14 -0.82 -1.78
C THR A 183 -8.90 -2.08 -2.19
N ASP A 184 -9.82 -2.51 -1.36
CA ASP A 184 -10.65 -3.71 -1.50
C ASP A 184 -9.80 -4.98 -1.57
N ASN A 185 -9.81 -5.72 -2.70
CA ASN A 185 -8.98 -6.90 -2.93
C ASN A 185 -7.92 -6.65 -4.02
N ALA A 186 -7.49 -5.41 -4.17
CA ALA A 186 -6.48 -5.05 -5.16
C ALA A 186 -5.11 -5.61 -4.81
N CYS A 187 -4.31 -5.92 -5.84
CA CYS A 187 -2.99 -6.51 -5.65
C CYS A 187 -1.95 -5.74 -6.47
N VAL A 188 -0.88 -5.30 -5.82
CA VAL A 188 0.25 -4.61 -6.46
C VAL A 188 1.53 -5.36 -6.12
N GLY A 189 2.29 -5.76 -7.13
CA GLY A 189 3.50 -6.58 -6.94
C GLY A 189 4.56 -6.36 -8.02
N GLY A 190 5.65 -7.12 -7.95
CA GLY A 190 6.81 -6.94 -8.81
C GLY A 190 7.57 -5.65 -8.49
N HIS A 191 7.84 -4.85 -9.49
CA HIS A 191 8.41 -3.50 -9.40
C HIS A 191 7.40 -2.45 -9.85
N ALA A 192 6.11 -2.73 -9.70
CA ALA A 192 5.06 -1.82 -10.11
C ALA A 192 5.07 -0.54 -9.30
N THR A 193 4.76 0.58 -9.96
CA THR A 193 4.68 1.89 -9.30
C THR A 193 3.28 2.46 -9.44
N ILE A 194 2.69 2.82 -8.30
CA ILE A 194 1.42 3.55 -8.22
C ILE A 194 1.71 4.93 -7.66
N SER A 195 1.37 5.99 -8.38
CA SER A 195 1.69 7.37 -7.96
C SER A 195 0.62 8.39 -8.37
N GLY A 196 0.85 9.66 -8.03
CA GLY A 196 -0.15 10.70 -8.23
C GLY A 196 -1.39 10.46 -7.39
N SER A 197 -2.55 10.45 -8.01
CA SER A 197 -3.85 10.11 -7.40
C SER A 197 -4.49 8.88 -8.07
N ALA A 198 -3.65 7.95 -8.50
CA ALA A 198 -4.10 6.72 -9.14
C ALA A 198 -4.84 5.81 -8.15
N VAL A 199 -5.89 5.12 -8.62
CA VAL A 199 -6.74 4.25 -7.80
C VAL A 199 -6.73 2.84 -8.36
N ILE A 200 -6.32 1.87 -7.54
CA ILE A 200 -6.37 0.44 -7.82
C ILE A 200 -7.35 -0.18 -6.82
N LYS A 201 -8.45 -0.73 -7.30
CA LYS A 201 -9.51 -1.20 -6.41
C LYS A 201 -10.22 -2.47 -6.88
N ASP A 202 -11.17 -2.91 -6.08
CA ASP A 202 -11.92 -4.14 -6.26
C ASP A 202 -10.96 -5.36 -6.29
N GLY A 203 -10.87 -6.08 -7.39
CA GLY A 203 -9.90 -7.17 -7.57
C GLY A 203 -8.86 -6.87 -8.65
N ALA A 204 -8.59 -5.59 -8.93
CA ALA A 204 -7.60 -5.20 -9.93
C ALA A 204 -6.17 -5.56 -9.52
N GLY A 205 -5.29 -5.74 -10.50
CA GLY A 205 -3.89 -6.08 -10.22
C GLY A 205 -2.90 -5.36 -11.12
N VAL A 206 -1.78 -4.95 -10.51
CA VAL A 206 -0.69 -4.27 -11.20
C VAL A 206 0.62 -4.98 -10.86
N PHE A 207 1.33 -5.46 -11.87
CA PHE A 207 2.51 -6.32 -11.69
C PHE A 207 3.62 -5.99 -12.68
N GLY A 208 4.78 -6.62 -12.49
CA GLY A 208 5.95 -6.39 -13.32
C GLY A 208 6.57 -5.03 -13.07
N ASN A 209 6.89 -4.29 -14.11
CA ASN A 209 7.39 -2.90 -14.03
C ASN A 209 6.31 -1.90 -14.46
N ALA A 210 5.04 -2.25 -14.29
CA ALA A 210 3.92 -1.39 -14.70
C ALA A 210 3.88 -0.10 -13.88
N ASN A 211 3.58 1.00 -14.55
CA ASN A 211 3.43 2.32 -13.92
C ASN A 211 1.99 2.80 -14.07
N VAL A 212 1.34 3.09 -12.95
CA VAL A 212 -0.01 3.66 -12.93
C VAL A 212 0.05 4.98 -12.17
N SER A 213 -0.27 6.09 -12.86
CA SER A 213 -0.07 7.43 -12.31
C SER A 213 -1.18 8.42 -12.71
N GLY A 214 -1.04 9.67 -12.26
CA GLY A 214 -2.05 10.70 -12.51
C GLY A 214 -3.34 10.42 -11.75
N PHE A 215 -4.47 10.43 -12.42
CA PHE A 215 -5.80 10.09 -11.91
C PHE A 215 -6.32 8.77 -12.52
N ALA A 216 -5.41 7.93 -12.98
CA ALA A 216 -5.76 6.66 -13.62
C ALA A 216 -6.47 5.72 -12.65
N LYS A 217 -7.42 4.93 -13.17
CA LYS A 217 -8.19 3.98 -12.38
C LYS A 217 -8.09 2.58 -12.97
N LEU A 218 -7.71 1.60 -12.14
CA LEU A 218 -7.85 0.19 -12.42
C LEU A 218 -8.86 -0.40 -11.44
N GLU A 219 -9.91 -1.03 -11.97
CA GLU A 219 -11.01 -1.50 -11.14
C GLU A 219 -11.55 -2.85 -11.57
N LYS A 220 -12.33 -3.47 -10.71
CA LYS A 220 -12.88 -4.82 -10.87
C LYS A 220 -11.75 -5.86 -10.99
N HIS A 221 -11.60 -6.54 -12.10
CA HIS A 221 -10.56 -7.55 -12.33
C HIS A 221 -9.57 -7.14 -13.41
N ALA A 222 -9.42 -5.85 -13.67
CA ALA A 222 -8.45 -5.32 -14.62
C ALA A 222 -7.02 -5.69 -14.22
N ARG A 223 -6.17 -5.94 -15.21
CA ARG A 223 -4.78 -6.34 -14.99
C ARG A 223 -3.83 -5.49 -15.81
N ALA A 224 -2.75 -5.05 -15.18
CA ALA A 224 -1.63 -4.37 -15.82
C ALA A 224 -0.34 -5.16 -15.54
N PHE A 225 0.41 -5.48 -16.58
CA PHE A 225 1.64 -6.28 -16.47
C PHE A 225 2.81 -5.67 -17.25
N ASP A 226 3.97 -6.26 -17.03
CA ASP A 226 5.21 -5.92 -17.70
C ASP A 226 5.63 -4.46 -17.48
N ALA A 227 5.91 -3.70 -18.53
CA ALA A 227 6.36 -2.30 -18.47
C ALA A 227 5.31 -1.32 -19.01
N CYS A 228 4.01 -1.66 -18.89
CA CYS A 228 2.96 -0.78 -19.37
C CYS A 228 2.86 0.50 -18.52
N CYS A 229 2.37 1.57 -19.16
CA CYS A 229 2.15 2.85 -18.51
C CYS A 229 0.68 3.25 -18.64
N ILE A 230 0.02 3.51 -17.49
CA ILE A 230 -1.38 3.95 -17.45
C ILE A 230 -1.41 5.27 -16.68
N THR A 231 -1.82 6.34 -17.35
CA THR A 231 -1.63 7.71 -16.82
C THR A 231 -2.84 8.60 -17.08
N ASP A 232 -2.72 9.86 -16.70
CA ASP A 232 -3.74 10.90 -16.84
C ASP A 232 -5.04 10.53 -16.13
N ALA A 233 -6.17 10.48 -16.84
CA ALA A 233 -7.47 10.04 -16.34
C ALA A 233 -7.95 8.75 -17.03
N ALA A 234 -6.99 7.92 -17.46
CA ALA A 234 -7.29 6.65 -18.13
C ALA A 234 -8.00 5.67 -17.17
N ARG A 235 -8.90 4.87 -17.73
CA ARG A 235 -9.70 3.93 -16.97
C ARG A 235 -9.58 2.52 -17.56
N VAL A 236 -9.19 1.56 -16.73
CA VAL A 236 -9.09 0.16 -17.11
C VAL A 236 -9.97 -0.65 -16.19
N SER A 237 -10.96 -1.35 -16.72
CA SER A 237 -11.98 -2.00 -15.90
C SER A 237 -12.40 -3.38 -16.37
N ASN A 238 -13.22 -4.04 -15.58
CA ASN A 238 -13.72 -5.39 -15.79
C ASN A 238 -12.59 -6.43 -15.84
N ARG A 239 -12.39 -7.12 -16.96
CA ARG A 239 -11.32 -8.09 -17.18
C ARG A 239 -10.30 -7.64 -18.22
N ALA A 240 -10.25 -6.32 -18.45
CA ALA A 240 -9.31 -5.76 -19.40
C ALA A 240 -7.86 -6.02 -18.98
N MET A 241 -7.00 -6.25 -19.95
CA MET A 241 -5.60 -6.60 -19.73
C MET A 241 -4.68 -5.68 -20.53
N ILE A 242 -3.77 -5.03 -19.84
CA ILE A 242 -2.72 -4.18 -20.43
C ILE A 242 -1.39 -4.89 -20.21
N ILE A 243 -0.63 -5.13 -21.28
CA ILE A 243 0.62 -5.90 -21.23
C ILE A 243 1.73 -5.27 -22.10
N GLY A 244 2.96 -5.69 -21.87
CA GLY A 244 4.12 -5.22 -22.63
C GLY A 244 4.47 -3.78 -22.31
N GLY A 245 4.87 -3.02 -23.31
CA GLY A 245 5.19 -1.59 -23.20
C GLY A 245 4.05 -0.65 -23.63
N ALA A 246 2.80 -1.12 -23.51
CA ALA A 246 1.64 -0.32 -23.93
C ALA A 246 1.45 0.92 -23.06
N THR A 247 1.05 2.03 -23.66
CA THR A 247 0.77 3.29 -22.97
C THR A 247 -0.71 3.65 -23.12
N ILE A 248 -1.39 3.86 -22.00
CA ILE A 248 -2.79 4.27 -21.92
C ILE A 248 -2.84 5.61 -21.19
N GLY A 249 -3.34 6.64 -21.87
CA GLY A 249 -3.38 8.01 -21.33
C GLY A 249 -4.67 8.77 -21.68
N GLY A 250 -4.68 10.06 -21.39
CA GLY A 250 -5.83 10.92 -21.60
C GLY A 250 -7.04 10.50 -20.78
N LYS A 251 -8.19 10.36 -21.43
CA LYS A 251 -9.44 9.81 -20.85
C LYS A 251 -9.80 8.47 -21.49
N ALA A 252 -8.81 7.72 -21.96
CA ALA A 252 -9.05 6.44 -22.60
C ALA A 252 -9.69 5.44 -21.65
N CYS A 253 -10.68 4.69 -22.15
CA CYS A 253 -11.39 3.64 -21.40
C CYS A 253 -11.14 2.28 -22.06
N ILE A 254 -10.52 1.36 -21.31
CA ILE A 254 -10.28 -0.02 -21.72
C ILE A 254 -11.11 -0.91 -20.79
N PHE A 255 -12.01 -1.70 -21.35
CA PHE A 255 -12.97 -2.41 -20.50
C PHE A 255 -13.38 -3.79 -21.03
N ASP A 256 -14.20 -4.51 -20.29
CA ASP A 256 -14.63 -5.89 -20.52
C ASP A 256 -13.46 -6.86 -20.61
N ASN A 257 -13.31 -7.58 -21.72
CA ASN A 257 -12.22 -8.53 -21.96
C ASN A 257 -11.19 -7.97 -22.96
N ALA A 258 -11.14 -6.65 -23.15
CA ALA A 258 -10.22 -6.03 -24.07
C ALA A 258 -8.76 -6.31 -23.68
N ARG A 259 -7.91 -6.49 -24.67
CA ARG A 259 -6.47 -6.72 -24.50
C ARG A 259 -5.66 -5.70 -25.25
N VAL A 260 -4.78 -5.00 -24.54
CA VAL A 260 -3.87 -4.03 -25.13
C VAL A 260 -2.44 -4.47 -24.84
N GLY A 261 -1.62 -4.58 -25.88
CA GLY A 261 -0.26 -5.11 -25.73
C GLY A 261 0.73 -4.56 -26.76
N GLY A 262 1.95 -5.09 -26.72
CA GLY A 262 3.03 -4.59 -27.56
C GLY A 262 3.51 -3.20 -27.09
N ARG A 263 3.66 -2.27 -28.01
CA ARG A 263 3.95 -0.84 -27.75
C ARG A 263 2.78 0.05 -28.16
N ALA A 264 1.57 -0.48 -28.05
CA ALA A 264 0.36 0.27 -28.41
C ALA A 264 0.23 1.54 -27.58
N PHE A 265 -0.17 2.63 -28.22
CA PHE A 265 -0.43 3.93 -27.61
C PHE A 265 -1.91 4.28 -27.75
N ILE A 266 -2.62 4.35 -26.63
CA ILE A 266 -4.05 4.67 -26.59
C ILE A 266 -4.23 5.91 -25.71
N SER A 267 -4.85 6.95 -26.25
CA SER A 267 -4.99 8.24 -25.57
C SER A 267 -6.27 8.97 -26.04
N GLY A 268 -6.43 10.22 -25.62
CA GLY A 268 -7.62 11.01 -25.94
C GLY A 268 -8.87 10.46 -25.27
N ASN A 269 -10.00 10.41 -25.97
CA ASN A 269 -11.26 9.82 -25.54
C ASN A 269 -11.52 8.49 -26.26
N SER A 270 -10.51 7.63 -26.33
CA SER A 270 -10.62 6.32 -27.00
C SER A 270 -11.30 5.29 -26.12
N TYR A 271 -12.17 4.48 -26.71
CA TYR A 271 -12.88 3.38 -26.03
C TYR A 271 -12.51 2.04 -26.67
N VAL A 272 -11.96 1.12 -25.91
CA VAL A 272 -11.61 -0.23 -26.34
C VAL A 272 -12.28 -1.22 -25.42
N GLY A 273 -13.26 -1.94 -25.92
CA GLY A 273 -14.10 -2.80 -25.08
C GLY A 273 -14.39 -4.16 -25.67
N THR A 274 -15.25 -4.90 -24.99
CA THR A 274 -15.70 -6.25 -25.30
C THR A 274 -14.50 -7.21 -25.45
N ASN A 275 -14.19 -7.72 -26.63
CA ASN A 275 -13.06 -8.62 -26.89
C ASN A 275 -12.03 -7.98 -27.85
N ALA A 276 -12.00 -6.66 -27.93
CA ALA A 276 -11.07 -5.96 -28.81
C ALA A 276 -9.62 -6.24 -28.42
N GLN A 277 -8.75 -6.36 -29.39
CA GLN A 277 -7.32 -6.53 -29.21
C GLN A 277 -6.57 -5.43 -29.92
N VAL A 278 -5.74 -4.70 -29.18
CA VAL A 278 -4.84 -3.67 -29.71
C VAL A 278 -3.42 -4.11 -29.42
N LYS A 279 -2.58 -4.23 -30.43
CA LYS A 279 -1.23 -4.78 -30.31
C LYS A 279 -0.24 -4.15 -31.31
N GLY A 280 1.00 -4.59 -31.22
CA GLY A 280 2.08 -4.02 -32.02
C GLY A 280 2.35 -2.58 -31.64
N ASP A 281 2.52 -1.72 -32.64
CA ASP A 281 2.76 -0.29 -32.51
C ASP A 281 1.48 0.53 -32.82
N ALA A 282 0.31 -0.03 -32.56
CA ALA A 282 -0.98 0.61 -32.84
C ALA A 282 -1.12 1.92 -32.08
N ARG A 283 -1.65 2.95 -32.76
CA ARG A 283 -1.84 4.28 -32.18
C ARG A 283 -3.28 4.75 -32.30
N LEU A 284 -3.91 4.99 -31.14
CA LEU A 284 -5.29 5.45 -30.99
C LEU A 284 -5.28 6.72 -30.13
N ASP A 285 -5.18 7.88 -30.76
CA ASP A 285 -5.08 9.19 -30.06
C ASP A 285 -6.12 10.22 -30.53
N GLY A 286 -7.12 9.75 -31.26
CA GLY A 286 -8.16 10.58 -31.85
C GLY A 286 -9.28 10.99 -30.89
N LYS A 287 -10.14 11.89 -31.38
CA LYS A 287 -11.37 12.26 -30.70
C LYS A 287 -12.40 11.12 -30.87
N GLN A 288 -12.84 10.51 -29.77
CA GLN A 288 -13.91 9.51 -29.70
C GLN A 288 -13.75 8.31 -30.65
N GLN A 289 -12.63 7.62 -30.58
CA GLN A 289 -12.48 6.34 -31.25
C GLN A 289 -13.08 5.21 -30.42
N LYS A 290 -14.06 4.50 -30.95
CA LYS A 290 -14.77 3.41 -30.26
C LYS A 290 -14.52 2.09 -30.97
N PHE A 291 -13.87 1.15 -30.28
CA PHE A 291 -13.60 -0.19 -30.79
C PHE A 291 -14.26 -1.23 -29.86
N TYR A 292 -15.33 -1.82 -30.36
CA TYR A 292 -16.08 -2.84 -29.66
C TYR A 292 -16.06 -4.14 -30.45
N GLN A 293 -16.34 -5.25 -29.76
CA GLN A 293 -16.42 -6.58 -30.33
C GLN A 293 -15.06 -7.06 -30.92
N ASN A 294 -15.04 -8.14 -31.61
CA ASN A 294 -13.87 -8.87 -32.07
C ASN A 294 -12.96 -8.12 -33.06
N VAL A 295 -12.57 -6.91 -32.74
CA VAL A 295 -11.65 -6.09 -33.55
C VAL A 295 -10.22 -6.39 -33.15
N ILE A 296 -9.35 -6.62 -34.12
CA ILE A 296 -7.91 -6.70 -33.92
C ILE A 296 -7.26 -5.49 -34.60
N ILE A 297 -6.54 -4.70 -33.84
CA ILE A 297 -5.74 -3.58 -34.33
C ILE A 297 -4.27 -3.95 -34.14
N ASN A 298 -3.53 -4.06 -35.22
CA ASN A 298 -2.12 -4.38 -35.22
C ASN A 298 -1.35 -3.33 -36.04
N GLY A 299 -0.68 -2.42 -35.38
CA GLY A 299 -0.09 -1.25 -36.04
C GLY A 299 -1.16 -0.38 -36.68
N ALA A 300 -1.08 -0.15 -38.00
CA ALA A 300 -2.06 0.60 -38.77
C ALA A 300 -3.22 -0.26 -39.31
N GLU A 301 -3.15 -1.58 -39.18
CA GLU A 301 -4.13 -2.51 -39.74
C GLU A 301 -5.29 -2.74 -38.75
N ILE A 302 -6.53 -2.69 -39.25
CA ILE A 302 -7.73 -2.97 -38.50
C ILE A 302 -8.44 -4.17 -39.12
N GLU A 303 -8.48 -5.27 -38.37
CA GLU A 303 -9.19 -6.48 -38.78
C GLU A 303 -10.48 -6.65 -37.96
N TYR A 304 -11.60 -6.85 -38.63
CA TYR A 304 -12.86 -7.22 -38.01
C TYR A 304 -13.06 -8.73 -38.12
N LYS A 305 -13.01 -9.47 -37.00
CA LYS A 305 -13.38 -10.88 -36.99
C LYS A 305 -14.89 -11.01 -37.08
N SER A 306 -15.41 -11.57 -38.17
CA SER A 306 -16.83 -11.81 -38.39
C SER A 306 -17.41 -12.78 -37.37
N GLY A 307 -18.26 -12.27 -36.52
CA GLY A 307 -19.11 -13.03 -35.60
C GLY A 307 -20.29 -12.11 -35.28
N ASN A 308 -21.42 -12.30 -35.96
CA ASN A 308 -22.72 -11.67 -35.83
C ASN A 308 -22.70 -10.23 -35.34
N ALA A 309 -22.63 -9.33 -36.30
CA ALA A 309 -22.84 -7.89 -36.06
C ALA A 309 -24.34 -7.64 -35.86
N GLU A 310 -24.80 -7.61 -34.64
CA GLU A 310 -25.98 -6.80 -34.31
C GLU A 310 -25.49 -5.50 -33.64
N SER A 311 -25.79 -4.42 -34.33
CA SER A 311 -25.54 -3.04 -33.92
C SER A 311 -26.42 -2.69 -32.72
N ASN A 312 -25.85 -2.67 -31.52
CA ASN A 312 -26.46 -1.98 -30.40
C ASN A 312 -25.54 -0.82 -29.99
N ALA A 313 -25.75 0.30 -30.68
CA ALA A 313 -25.37 1.60 -30.17
C ALA A 313 -26.42 2.01 -29.12
N GLU A 314 -26.35 1.46 -27.93
CA GLU A 314 -27.16 1.93 -26.82
C GLU A 314 -26.32 2.78 -25.87
N ASN A 315 -26.92 3.92 -25.58
CA ASN A 315 -26.50 4.98 -24.73
C ASN A 315 -25.95 4.49 -23.39
N PHE A 316 -24.69 4.73 -23.13
CA PHE A 316 -24.17 4.70 -21.77
C PHE A 316 -24.57 6.02 -21.09
N ASP A 317 -25.44 5.89 -20.10
CA ASP A 317 -25.89 6.97 -19.24
C ASP A 317 -24.67 7.49 -18.43
N GLU A 318 -24.35 8.78 -18.62
CA GLU A 318 -23.24 9.48 -17.95
C GLU A 318 -23.52 9.74 -16.46
N ASN A 319 -24.61 9.21 -15.89
CA ASN A 319 -25.10 9.57 -14.55
C ASN A 319 -25.00 8.47 -13.48
N GLN A 320 -23.96 7.64 -13.47
CA GLN A 320 -23.65 6.77 -12.34
C GLN A 320 -22.31 7.09 -11.67
N ASP A 321 -22.00 8.34 -11.47
CA ASP A 321 -20.93 8.78 -10.57
C ASP A 321 -21.49 9.89 -9.68
N ASP A 322 -22.20 9.53 -8.62
CA ASP A 322 -22.19 10.31 -7.37
C ASP A 322 -22.71 9.48 -6.20
N ALA A 323 -21.79 8.81 -5.54
CA ALA A 323 -21.95 8.41 -4.16
C ALA A 323 -20.60 8.56 -3.46
N THR A 324 -20.19 9.81 -3.26
CA THR A 324 -19.13 10.16 -2.31
C THR A 324 -19.68 9.96 -0.91
N SER A 325 -19.46 8.81 -0.30
CA SER A 325 -19.43 8.70 1.15
C SER A 325 -17.98 8.92 1.60
N GLU A 326 -17.69 10.14 2.03
CA GLU A 326 -16.49 10.42 2.80
C GLU A 326 -16.52 9.56 4.08
N PRO A 327 -15.46 8.83 4.40
CA PRO A 327 -15.35 8.20 5.70
C PRO A 327 -15.05 9.28 6.75
N ASN A 328 -15.98 9.54 7.64
CA ASN A 328 -15.73 10.28 8.87
C ASN A 328 -14.73 9.49 9.72
N VAL A 329 -13.53 10.06 9.90
CA VAL A 329 -12.47 9.59 10.82
C VAL A 329 -12.37 10.56 12.00
#